data_71f28501135d3211521dfd3d5838ae17
#
_entry.id   71f28501135d3211521dfd3d5838ae17
#
_cell.length_a   1.000
_cell.length_b   1.000
_cell.length_c   1.000
_cell.angle_alpha   90.00
_cell.angle_beta   90.00
_cell.angle_gamma   90.00
#
_symmetry.space_group_name_H-M   'P 1'
#
loop_
_entity.id
_entity.type
_entity.pdbx_description
1 polymer ?
#
loop_
_entity_poly.entity_id
_entity_poly.type
_entity_poly.pdbx_seq_one_letter_code
_entity_poly.pdbx_strand_id
1 'polypeptide(L)'
;MGLSIGGELDAARRAYEWLAGLQLQDGSWWASYRGQEIDNANRRESNFVAYIATGVWHHYLISADRHFLHTMWPTVDKAIGFVLSLQSEHGEIDWAVDGSGKAKGDALVTGCSSIFKSLECAHNIAVTLGEDRAHWLTARDRLGKALRHKPERFDRTWESKSRYSMDWFYPVLAGVYTGAGARLRLASRWDEFVEDKLGCR
;
A
#
# COMPACT_ATOMS: atom_id res chain seq x y z
N MET A 1 11.99 -4.89 2.76
CA MET A 1 11.61 -6.32 2.76
C MET A 1 12.75 -7.22 2.27
N GLY A 2 13.39 -6.96 1.14
CA GLY A 2 14.50 -7.79 0.62
C GLY A 2 15.63 -8.02 1.62
N LEU A 3 16.09 -6.96 2.30
CA LEU A 3 17.11 -7.09 3.35
C LEU A 3 16.69 -8.04 4.47
N SER A 4 15.44 -7.96 4.93
CA SER A 4 14.93 -8.84 5.99
C SER A 4 14.89 -10.31 5.55
N ILE A 5 14.48 -10.59 4.30
CA ILE A 5 14.50 -11.95 3.73
C ILE A 5 15.94 -12.48 3.61
N GLY A 6 16.88 -11.62 3.23
CA GLY A 6 18.30 -11.95 3.12
C GLY A 6 19.04 -12.12 4.46
N GLY A 7 18.35 -11.93 5.60
CA GLY A 7 18.96 -12.04 6.92
C GLY A 7 19.64 -10.75 7.42
N GLU A 8 19.66 -9.68 6.60
CA GLU A 8 20.27 -8.40 6.92
C GLU A 8 19.36 -7.53 7.81
N LEU A 9 19.02 -8.05 9.01
CA LEU A 9 17.99 -7.45 9.87
C LEU A 9 18.37 -6.06 10.39
N ASP A 10 19.63 -5.85 10.76
CA ASP A 10 20.09 -4.54 11.22
C ASP A 10 20.11 -3.50 10.11
N ALA A 11 20.48 -3.89 8.90
CA ALA A 11 20.42 -3.00 7.73
C ALA A 11 18.95 -2.64 7.39
N ALA A 12 18.05 -3.62 7.47
CA ALA A 12 16.62 -3.38 7.27
C ALA A 12 16.05 -2.42 8.32
N ARG A 13 16.39 -2.61 9.62
CA ARG A 13 15.97 -1.72 10.71
C ARG A 13 16.45 -0.28 10.46
N ARG A 14 17.73 -0.08 10.19
CA ARG A 14 18.27 1.26 9.88
C ARG A 14 17.58 1.92 8.69
N ALA A 15 17.19 1.16 7.66
CA ALA A 15 16.45 1.70 6.52
C ALA A 15 15.05 2.18 6.90
N TYR A 16 14.34 1.47 7.79
CA TYR A 16 13.04 1.92 8.31
C TYR A 16 13.17 3.14 9.22
N GLU A 17 14.17 3.18 10.09
CA GLU A 17 14.47 4.33 10.96
C GLU A 17 14.82 5.57 10.12
N TRP A 18 15.58 5.40 9.04
CA TRP A 18 15.88 6.47 8.08
C TRP A 18 14.60 6.99 7.41
N LEU A 19 13.69 6.12 6.96
CA LEU A 19 12.39 6.51 6.44
C LEU A 19 11.57 7.27 7.49
N ALA A 20 11.55 6.80 8.73
CA ALA A 20 10.84 7.47 9.81
C ALA A 20 11.36 8.90 10.03
N GLY A 21 12.68 9.11 9.93
CA GLY A 21 13.31 10.43 10.03
C GLY A 21 12.97 11.40 8.89
N LEU A 22 12.53 10.88 7.74
CA LEU A 22 12.11 11.69 6.59
C LEU A 22 10.59 11.92 6.51
N GLN A 23 9.82 11.33 7.43
CA GLN A 23 8.36 11.45 7.41
C GLN A 23 7.91 12.89 7.64
N LEU A 24 7.03 13.39 6.78
CA LEU A 24 6.43 14.70 6.91
C LEU A 24 5.45 14.77 8.08
N GLN A 25 5.11 15.98 8.51
CA GLN A 25 4.21 16.19 9.64
C GLN A 25 2.83 15.57 9.45
N ASP A 26 2.34 15.52 8.21
CA ASP A 26 1.06 14.90 7.85
C ASP A 26 1.12 13.36 7.71
N GLY A 27 2.27 12.74 7.93
CA GLY A 27 2.48 11.31 7.87
C GLY A 27 2.93 10.77 6.51
N SER A 28 3.05 11.63 5.50
CA SER A 28 3.45 11.25 4.14
C SER A 28 4.96 11.36 3.90
N TRP A 29 5.39 10.99 2.69
CA TRP A 29 6.71 11.23 2.13
C TRP A 29 6.59 11.81 0.73
N TRP A 30 7.58 12.59 0.32
CA TRP A 30 7.69 13.03 -1.07
C TRP A 30 7.92 11.85 -2.02
N ALA A 31 7.60 12.03 -3.30
CA ALA A 31 7.64 10.96 -4.30
C ALA A 31 9.05 10.39 -4.52
N SER A 32 10.11 11.18 -4.35
CA SER A 32 11.48 10.67 -4.40
C SER A 32 12.48 11.53 -3.61
N TYR A 33 13.54 10.86 -3.18
CA TYR A 33 14.68 11.44 -2.47
C TYR A 33 15.99 11.01 -3.12
N ARG A 34 16.99 11.88 -3.05
CA ARG A 34 18.38 11.55 -3.39
C ARG A 34 19.23 11.71 -2.11
N GLY A 35 19.59 10.59 -1.49
CA GLY A 35 20.09 10.62 -0.12
C GLY A 35 19.00 11.16 0.83
N GLN A 36 19.29 12.22 1.57
CA GLN A 36 18.32 12.88 2.45
C GLN A 36 17.62 14.09 1.80
N GLU A 37 18.06 14.48 0.61
CA GLU A 37 17.48 15.61 -0.12
C GLU A 37 16.25 15.19 -0.90
N ILE A 38 15.24 16.08 -0.95
CA ILE A 38 14.03 15.88 -1.73
C ILE A 38 14.37 16.05 -3.21
N ASP A 39 14.21 15.01 -4.00
CA ASP A 39 14.42 15.02 -5.44
C ASP A 39 13.15 15.43 -6.19
N ASN A 40 11.96 15.04 -5.68
CA ASN A 40 10.67 15.40 -6.26
C ASN A 40 9.64 15.73 -5.17
N ALA A 41 9.36 17.03 -5.01
CA ALA A 41 8.36 17.59 -4.11
C ALA A 41 7.01 17.89 -4.80
N ASN A 42 6.78 17.39 -6.03
CA ASN A 42 5.58 17.71 -6.78
C ASN A 42 4.35 16.87 -6.36
N ARG A 43 4.59 15.75 -5.68
CA ARG A 43 3.51 14.86 -5.23
C ARG A 43 3.92 13.95 -4.08
N ARG A 44 2.91 13.41 -3.40
CA ARG A 44 3.02 12.35 -2.39
C ARG A 44 2.00 11.26 -2.73
N GLU A 45 2.47 10.04 -2.91
CA GLU A 45 1.67 8.93 -3.45
C GLU A 45 1.15 8.04 -2.32
N SER A 46 -0.16 7.87 -2.22
CA SER A 46 -0.83 7.20 -1.10
C SER A 46 -0.40 5.74 -0.92
N ASN A 47 -0.20 5.00 -2.02
CA ASN A 47 0.26 3.62 -1.97
C ASN A 47 1.71 3.51 -1.47
N PHE A 48 2.59 4.44 -1.85
CA PHE A 48 3.97 4.46 -1.34
C PHE A 48 4.00 4.76 0.15
N VAL A 49 3.17 5.70 0.60
CA VAL A 49 3.01 5.99 2.03
C VAL A 49 2.50 4.77 2.79
N ALA A 50 1.51 4.07 2.27
CA ALA A 50 0.93 2.88 2.92
C ALA A 50 1.92 1.72 3.07
N TYR A 51 2.88 1.56 2.15
CA TYR A 51 3.85 0.46 2.16
C TYR A 51 4.71 0.37 3.43
N ILE A 52 4.85 1.46 4.19
CA ILE A 52 5.58 1.41 5.46
C ILE A 52 4.96 0.36 6.41
N ALA A 53 3.63 0.27 6.46
CA ALA A 53 2.94 -0.71 7.30
C ALA A 53 3.23 -2.15 6.87
N THR A 54 3.19 -2.43 5.57
CA THR A 54 3.54 -3.75 5.03
C THR A 54 5.00 -4.11 5.33
N GLY A 55 5.92 -3.16 5.14
CA GLY A 55 7.33 -3.37 5.38
C GLY A 55 7.67 -3.61 6.85
N VAL A 56 7.11 -2.80 7.76
CA VAL A 56 7.31 -2.93 9.21
C VAL A 56 6.74 -4.25 9.73
N TRP A 57 5.51 -4.61 9.31
CA TRP A 57 4.89 -5.87 9.67
C TRP A 57 5.71 -7.07 9.19
N HIS A 58 6.15 -7.06 7.93
CA HIS A 58 6.99 -8.11 7.36
C HIS A 58 8.33 -8.25 8.12
N HIS A 59 8.99 -7.15 8.46
CA HIS A 59 10.23 -7.20 9.24
C HIS A 59 9.99 -7.81 10.62
N TYR A 60 8.90 -7.42 11.29
CA TYR A 60 8.53 -7.99 12.58
C TYR A 60 8.26 -9.49 12.51
N LEU A 61 7.57 -9.98 11.48
CA LEU A 61 7.31 -11.42 11.31
C LEU A 61 8.58 -12.26 11.16
N ILE A 62 9.67 -11.66 10.63
CA ILE A 62 10.96 -12.33 10.48
C ILE A 62 11.82 -12.20 11.75
N SER A 63 11.88 -11.00 12.33
CA SER A 63 12.78 -10.69 13.44
C SER A 63 12.20 -11.01 14.82
N ALA A 64 10.87 -11.06 14.95
CA ALA A 64 10.13 -11.07 16.22
C ALA A 64 10.50 -9.89 17.17
N ASP A 65 11.11 -8.82 16.64
CA ASP A 65 11.57 -7.66 17.41
C ASP A 65 10.38 -6.75 17.74
N ARG A 66 9.79 -6.96 18.94
CA ARG A 66 8.69 -6.14 19.43
C ARG A 66 9.12 -4.71 19.76
N HIS A 67 10.39 -4.50 20.12
CA HIS A 67 10.90 -3.14 20.39
C HIS A 67 10.93 -2.32 19.10
N PHE A 68 11.42 -2.90 18.00
CA PHE A 68 11.33 -2.29 16.67
C PHE A 68 9.89 -1.94 16.29
N LEU A 69 8.93 -2.85 16.56
CA LEU A 69 7.53 -2.60 16.27
C LEU A 69 6.98 -1.38 17.03
N HIS A 70 7.31 -1.24 18.33
CA HIS A 70 6.96 -0.07 19.13
C HIS A 70 7.61 1.21 18.60
N THR A 71 8.89 1.15 18.22
CA THR A 71 9.63 2.30 17.69
C THR A 71 9.00 2.81 16.38
N MET A 72 8.55 1.90 15.52
CA MET A 72 7.97 2.26 14.23
C MET A 72 6.48 2.60 14.28
N TRP A 73 5.81 2.32 15.40
CA TRP A 73 4.37 2.55 15.55
C TRP A 73 3.90 3.97 15.23
N PRO A 74 4.52 5.05 15.74
CA PRO A 74 4.09 6.42 15.43
C PRO A 74 4.19 6.74 13.94
N THR A 75 5.19 6.17 13.27
CA THR A 75 5.39 6.34 11.82
C THR A 75 4.29 5.63 11.04
N VAL A 76 3.95 4.41 11.41
CA VAL A 76 2.86 3.65 10.76
C VAL A 76 1.51 4.32 11.01
N ASP A 77 1.21 4.73 12.24
CA ASP A 77 -0.07 5.35 12.61
C ASP A 77 -0.31 6.64 11.80
N LYS A 78 0.69 7.53 11.73
CA LYS A 78 0.61 8.76 10.92
C LYS A 78 0.46 8.47 9.43
N ALA A 79 1.22 7.51 8.90
CA ALA A 79 1.16 7.14 7.49
C ALA A 79 -0.24 6.65 7.10
N ILE A 80 -0.84 5.77 7.91
CA ILE A 80 -2.19 5.29 7.67
C ILE A 80 -3.23 6.40 7.85
N GLY A 81 -3.04 7.29 8.82
CA GLY A 81 -3.87 8.50 8.96
C GLY A 81 -3.91 9.34 7.68
N PHE A 82 -2.74 9.62 7.08
CA PHE A 82 -2.65 10.30 5.79
C PHE A 82 -3.39 9.55 4.69
N VAL A 83 -3.15 8.25 4.55
CA VAL A 83 -3.79 7.43 3.51
C VAL A 83 -5.31 7.44 3.63
N LEU A 84 -5.84 7.31 4.86
CA LEU A 84 -7.28 7.30 5.12
C LEU A 84 -7.94 8.66 4.91
N SER A 85 -7.20 9.76 5.07
CA SER A 85 -7.71 11.11 4.75
C SER A 85 -8.04 11.28 3.26
N LEU A 86 -7.51 10.39 2.41
CA LEU A 86 -7.74 10.37 0.96
C LEU A 86 -8.83 9.36 0.53
N GLN A 87 -9.47 8.68 1.48
CA GLN A 87 -10.55 7.73 1.16
C GLN A 87 -11.85 8.46 0.85
N SER A 88 -12.41 8.23 -0.33
CA SER A 88 -13.69 8.79 -0.74
C SER A 88 -14.88 8.16 0.01
N GLU A 89 -16.05 8.78 -0.10
CA GLU A 89 -17.32 8.20 0.38
C GLU A 89 -17.67 6.89 -0.33
N HIS A 90 -17.17 6.67 -1.55
CA HIS A 90 -17.40 5.46 -2.33
C HIS A 90 -16.43 4.32 -1.99
N GLY A 91 -15.35 4.61 -1.24
CA GLY A 91 -14.42 3.65 -0.67
C GLY A 91 -13.07 3.55 -1.36
N GLU A 92 -12.89 4.07 -2.59
CA GLU A 92 -11.58 4.16 -3.22
C GLU A 92 -10.71 5.22 -2.52
N ILE A 93 -9.39 5.13 -2.70
CA ILE A 93 -8.41 6.07 -2.13
C ILE A 93 -7.69 6.75 -3.28
N ASP A 94 -7.65 8.08 -3.25
CA ASP A 94 -6.92 8.87 -4.24
C ASP A 94 -5.46 8.45 -4.28
N TRP A 95 -4.92 8.31 -5.51
CA TRP A 95 -3.57 7.80 -5.71
C TRP A 95 -2.48 8.73 -5.20
N ALA A 96 -2.75 10.05 -5.15
CA ALA A 96 -1.77 11.03 -4.70
C ALA A 96 -2.42 12.37 -4.30
N VAL A 97 -1.64 13.17 -3.59
CA VAL A 97 -1.81 14.61 -3.49
C VAL A 97 -0.67 15.32 -4.23
N ASP A 98 -0.91 16.55 -4.70
CA ASP A 98 0.14 17.39 -5.27
C ASP A 98 1.03 18.02 -4.17
N GLY A 99 2.00 18.88 -4.58
CA GLY A 99 2.91 19.55 -3.66
C GLY A 99 2.20 20.45 -2.63
N SER A 100 1.00 20.96 -2.94
CA SER A 100 0.18 21.76 -2.02
C SER A 100 -0.69 20.94 -1.06
N GLY A 101 -0.77 19.63 -1.25
CA GLY A 101 -1.61 18.72 -0.48
C GLY A 101 -2.99 18.49 -1.08
N LYS A 102 -3.28 19.02 -2.25
CA LYS A 102 -4.56 18.81 -2.93
C LYS A 102 -4.61 17.42 -3.57
N ALA A 103 -5.66 16.66 -3.26
CA ALA A 103 -5.92 15.35 -3.85
C ALA A 103 -6.07 15.42 -5.38
N LYS A 104 -5.56 14.41 -6.07
CA LYS A 104 -5.60 14.33 -7.55
C LYS A 104 -6.98 13.95 -8.10
N GLY A 105 -7.90 13.52 -7.25
CA GLY A 105 -9.28 13.22 -7.62
C GLY A 105 -9.45 11.94 -8.43
N ASP A 106 -8.49 11.01 -8.37
CA ASP A 106 -8.55 9.73 -9.07
C ASP A 106 -7.90 8.60 -8.25
N ALA A 107 -8.20 7.36 -8.59
CA ALA A 107 -7.70 6.18 -7.92
C ALA A 107 -7.17 5.15 -8.93
N LEU A 108 -6.18 4.35 -8.50
CA LEU A 108 -5.58 3.27 -9.28
C LEU A 108 -5.89 1.92 -8.66
N VAL A 109 -6.26 0.93 -9.49
CA VAL A 109 -6.54 -0.44 -9.02
C VAL A 109 -5.33 -1.04 -8.31
N THR A 110 -4.13 -0.90 -8.87
CA THR A 110 -2.88 -1.41 -8.27
C THR A 110 -2.54 -0.68 -6.97
N GLY A 111 -2.62 0.65 -6.96
CA GLY A 111 -2.37 1.47 -5.76
C GLY A 111 -3.34 1.12 -4.62
N CYS A 112 -4.63 1.08 -4.92
CA CYS A 112 -5.67 0.71 -3.96
C CYS A 112 -5.53 -0.75 -3.47
N SER A 113 -5.09 -1.67 -4.33
CA SER A 113 -4.84 -3.07 -3.92
C SER A 113 -3.68 -3.16 -2.93
N SER A 114 -2.58 -2.44 -3.14
CA SER A 114 -1.48 -2.41 -2.17
C SER A 114 -1.89 -1.75 -0.84
N ILE A 115 -2.70 -0.68 -0.89
CA ILE A 115 -3.24 -0.04 0.31
C ILE A 115 -4.16 -1.00 1.08
N PHE A 116 -4.98 -1.79 0.38
CA PHE A 116 -5.82 -2.82 1.00
C PHE A 116 -5.00 -3.80 1.85
N LYS A 117 -3.84 -4.27 1.34
CA LYS A 117 -2.92 -5.12 2.10
C LYS A 117 -2.21 -4.35 3.22
N SER A 118 -1.82 -3.11 2.97
CA SER A 118 -1.15 -2.27 3.95
C SER A 118 -2.03 -1.96 5.17
N LEU A 119 -3.34 -1.76 4.97
CA LEU A 119 -4.32 -1.57 6.05
C LEU A 119 -4.46 -2.82 6.93
N GLU A 120 -4.42 -4.02 6.33
CA GLU A 120 -4.37 -5.28 7.07
C GLU A 120 -3.11 -5.39 7.93
N CYS A 121 -1.94 -5.11 7.33
CA CYS A 121 -0.67 -5.14 8.04
C CYS A 121 -0.63 -4.11 9.19
N ALA A 122 -1.12 -2.91 8.96
CA ALA A 122 -1.22 -1.86 9.97
C ALA A 122 -2.12 -2.27 11.15
N HIS A 123 -3.28 -2.86 10.84
CA HIS A 123 -4.18 -3.39 11.88
C HIS A 123 -3.50 -4.49 12.70
N ASN A 124 -2.78 -5.41 12.05
CA ASN A 124 -2.05 -6.47 12.75
C ASN A 124 -0.98 -5.88 13.69
N ILE A 125 -0.28 -4.81 13.27
CA ILE A 125 0.66 -4.08 14.13
C ILE A 125 -0.08 -3.50 15.35
N ALA A 126 -1.20 -2.80 15.11
CA ALA A 126 -2.00 -2.22 16.19
C ALA A 126 -2.44 -3.27 17.21
N VAL A 127 -3.03 -4.37 16.76
CA VAL A 127 -3.45 -5.49 17.63
C VAL A 127 -2.27 -6.08 18.42
N THR A 128 -1.12 -6.27 17.77
CA THR A 128 0.09 -6.79 18.45
C THR A 128 0.59 -5.87 19.54
N LEU A 129 0.42 -4.55 19.38
CA LEU A 129 0.83 -3.54 20.34
C LEU A 129 -0.25 -3.23 21.39
N GLY A 130 -1.48 -3.69 21.22
CA GLY A 130 -2.62 -3.40 22.10
C GLY A 130 -3.29 -2.06 21.81
N GLU A 131 -3.10 -1.54 20.59
CA GLU A 131 -3.66 -0.27 20.12
C GLU A 131 -5.03 -0.47 19.45
N ASP A 132 -6.01 0.37 19.77
CA ASP A 132 -7.33 0.31 19.10
C ASP A 132 -7.31 1.10 17.79
N ARG A 133 -7.36 0.38 16.68
CA ARG A 133 -7.49 0.91 15.32
C ARG A 133 -8.50 0.09 14.49
N ALA A 134 -9.57 -0.39 15.12
CA ALA A 134 -10.60 -1.21 14.47
C ALA A 134 -11.20 -0.53 13.21
N HIS A 135 -11.27 0.80 13.19
CA HIS A 135 -11.75 1.57 12.04
C HIS A 135 -10.91 1.37 10.76
N TRP A 136 -9.64 0.95 10.88
CA TRP A 136 -8.81 0.61 9.70
C TRP A 136 -9.34 -0.60 8.94
N LEU A 137 -9.90 -1.60 9.63
CA LEU A 137 -10.55 -2.72 8.97
C LEU A 137 -11.84 -2.28 8.26
N THR A 138 -12.61 -1.37 8.86
CA THR A 138 -13.78 -0.79 8.20
C THR A 138 -13.39 -0.05 6.91
N ALA A 139 -12.33 0.74 6.95
CA ALA A 139 -11.80 1.44 5.77
C ALA A 139 -11.29 0.45 4.70
N ARG A 140 -10.56 -0.60 5.13
CA ARG A 140 -10.10 -1.69 4.26
C ARG A 140 -11.28 -2.38 3.55
N ASP A 141 -12.34 -2.69 4.29
CA ASP A 141 -13.51 -3.37 3.73
C ASP A 141 -14.26 -2.49 2.72
N ARG A 142 -14.37 -1.18 2.99
CA ARG A 142 -14.91 -0.20 2.03
C ARG A 142 -14.06 -0.16 0.75
N LEU A 143 -12.74 -0.10 0.88
CA LEU A 143 -11.80 -0.14 -0.24
C LEU A 143 -11.93 -1.45 -1.03
N GLY A 144 -12.01 -2.59 -0.34
CA GLY A 144 -12.19 -3.89 -0.97
C GLY A 144 -13.52 -4.02 -1.73
N LYS A 145 -14.60 -3.41 -1.22
CA LYS A 145 -15.89 -3.33 -1.94
C LYS A 145 -15.78 -2.47 -3.19
N ALA A 146 -15.09 -1.33 -3.12
CA ALA A 146 -14.86 -0.48 -4.30
C ALA A 146 -14.06 -1.23 -5.37
N LEU A 147 -12.95 -1.88 -5.01
CA LEU A 147 -12.12 -2.66 -5.92
C LEU A 147 -12.86 -3.81 -6.61
N ARG A 148 -13.81 -4.45 -5.92
CA ARG A 148 -14.55 -5.58 -6.48
C ARG A 148 -15.78 -5.18 -7.29
N HIS A 149 -16.43 -4.06 -6.97
CA HIS A 149 -17.79 -3.79 -7.44
C HIS A 149 -17.98 -2.41 -8.06
N LYS A 150 -16.95 -1.54 -8.09
CA LYS A 150 -17.05 -0.18 -8.61
C LYS A 150 -15.89 0.17 -9.55
N PRO A 151 -15.74 -0.57 -10.67
CA PRO A 151 -14.61 -0.34 -11.59
C PRO A 151 -14.59 1.09 -12.16
N GLU A 152 -15.75 1.74 -12.26
CA GLU A 152 -15.90 3.12 -12.72
C GLU A 152 -15.26 4.16 -11.80
N ARG A 153 -14.82 3.76 -10.60
CA ARG A 153 -14.15 4.65 -9.63
C ARG A 153 -12.63 4.75 -9.84
N PHE A 154 -12.09 4.01 -10.79
CA PHE A 154 -10.65 3.94 -11.08
C PHE A 154 -10.36 4.44 -12.49
N ASP A 155 -9.16 4.99 -12.69
CA ASP A 155 -8.67 5.49 -14.00
C ASP A 155 -9.60 6.58 -14.62
N ARG A 156 -10.19 7.45 -13.81
CA ARG A 156 -11.18 8.44 -14.29
C ARG A 156 -10.56 9.59 -15.08
N THR A 157 -9.28 9.89 -14.84
CA THR A 157 -8.60 11.07 -15.41
C THR A 157 -7.58 10.69 -16.49
N TRP A 158 -7.44 9.41 -16.77
CA TRP A 158 -6.55 8.88 -17.81
C TRP A 158 -7.10 7.61 -18.45
N GLU A 159 -6.44 7.18 -19.51
CA GLU A 159 -6.77 5.93 -20.18
C GLU A 159 -6.67 4.74 -19.20
N SER A 160 -7.66 3.84 -19.28
CA SER A 160 -7.72 2.67 -18.40
C SER A 160 -6.42 1.86 -18.41
N LYS A 161 -5.97 1.52 -17.22
CA LYS A 161 -4.78 0.69 -16.99
C LYS A 161 -5.06 -0.81 -17.03
N SER A 162 -6.32 -1.20 -17.27
CA SER A 162 -6.72 -2.61 -17.38
C SER A 162 -5.96 -3.39 -18.47
N ARG A 163 -5.31 -2.68 -19.42
CA ARG A 163 -4.40 -3.26 -20.43
C ARG A 163 -3.08 -3.79 -19.85
N TYR A 164 -2.74 -3.42 -18.62
CA TYR A 164 -1.53 -3.90 -17.96
C TYR A 164 -1.85 -5.08 -17.04
N SER A 165 -1.01 -6.08 -17.06
CA SER A 165 -1.18 -7.29 -16.25
C SER A 165 -1.28 -7.02 -14.76
N MET A 166 -0.63 -5.97 -14.24
CA MET A 166 -0.71 -5.63 -12.82
C MET A 166 -2.15 -5.35 -12.37
N ASP A 167 -2.97 -4.68 -13.15
CA ASP A 167 -4.38 -4.45 -12.80
C ASP A 167 -5.20 -5.75 -12.73
N TRP A 168 -4.76 -6.76 -13.45
CA TRP A 168 -5.40 -8.07 -13.46
C TRP A 168 -4.98 -8.92 -12.26
N PHE A 169 -3.66 -9.14 -12.02
CA PHE A 169 -3.21 -10.08 -10.99
C PHE A 169 -3.01 -9.44 -9.60
N TYR A 170 -2.65 -8.16 -9.53
CA TYR A 170 -2.24 -7.52 -8.28
C TYR A 170 -3.34 -7.49 -7.20
N PRO A 171 -4.65 -7.30 -7.53
CA PRO A 171 -5.72 -7.45 -6.55
C PRO A 171 -5.80 -8.86 -5.94
N VAL A 172 -5.41 -9.90 -6.66
CA VAL A 172 -5.30 -11.26 -6.10
C VAL A 172 -4.10 -11.36 -5.17
N LEU A 173 -2.94 -10.87 -5.58
CA LEU A 173 -1.73 -10.85 -4.76
C LEU A 173 -1.94 -10.09 -3.44
N ALA A 174 -2.68 -8.99 -3.49
CA ALA A 174 -3.00 -8.17 -2.31
C ALA A 174 -4.11 -8.77 -1.42
N GLY A 175 -4.78 -9.85 -1.84
CA GLY A 175 -5.85 -10.51 -1.10
C GLY A 175 -7.23 -9.87 -1.24
N VAL A 176 -7.43 -8.96 -2.21
CA VAL A 176 -8.75 -8.40 -2.55
C VAL A 176 -9.69 -9.50 -3.07
N TYR A 177 -9.13 -10.39 -3.90
CA TYR A 177 -9.80 -11.60 -4.36
C TYR A 177 -9.10 -12.82 -3.77
N THR A 178 -9.88 -13.77 -3.25
CA THR A 178 -9.38 -15.01 -2.63
C THR A 178 -10.19 -16.22 -3.12
N GLY A 179 -9.70 -17.41 -2.88
CA GLY A 179 -10.43 -18.67 -3.16
C GLY A 179 -10.89 -18.79 -4.62
N ALA A 180 -12.17 -19.11 -4.83
CA ALA A 180 -12.75 -19.27 -6.17
C ALA A 180 -12.73 -17.97 -6.98
N GLY A 181 -12.97 -16.82 -6.33
CA GLY A 181 -12.95 -15.51 -7.00
C GLY A 181 -11.57 -15.17 -7.54
N ALA A 182 -10.50 -15.49 -6.81
CA ALA A 182 -9.12 -15.31 -7.28
C ALA A 182 -8.83 -16.20 -8.51
N ARG A 183 -9.22 -17.49 -8.44
CA ARG A 183 -9.04 -18.41 -9.57
C ARG A 183 -9.78 -17.94 -10.83
N LEU A 184 -11.03 -17.53 -10.69
CA LEU A 184 -11.83 -17.02 -11.82
C LEU A 184 -11.19 -15.76 -12.43
N ARG A 185 -10.76 -14.82 -11.60
CA ARG A 185 -10.08 -13.61 -12.07
C ARG A 185 -8.79 -13.93 -12.83
N LEU A 186 -7.96 -14.82 -12.31
CA LEU A 186 -6.73 -15.22 -13.01
C LEU A 186 -7.02 -15.97 -14.30
N ALA A 187 -7.98 -16.90 -14.31
CA ALA A 187 -8.34 -17.65 -15.50
C ALA A 187 -8.91 -16.76 -16.61
N SER A 188 -9.62 -15.67 -16.27
CA SER A 188 -10.33 -14.82 -17.24
C SER A 188 -9.44 -14.13 -18.27
N ARG A 189 -8.17 -13.90 -17.97
CA ARG A 189 -7.22 -13.21 -18.86
C ARG A 189 -5.82 -13.87 -18.87
N TRP A 190 -5.76 -15.16 -18.54
CA TRP A 190 -4.51 -15.89 -18.45
C TRP A 190 -3.74 -15.86 -19.78
N ASP A 191 -4.40 -16.23 -20.86
CA ASP A 191 -3.79 -16.32 -22.20
C ASP A 191 -3.38 -14.94 -22.77
N GLU A 192 -3.97 -13.86 -22.26
CA GLU A 192 -3.60 -12.49 -22.64
C GLU A 192 -2.30 -12.04 -21.98
N PHE A 193 -2.11 -12.38 -20.69
CA PHE A 193 -1.02 -11.82 -19.90
C PHE A 193 0.09 -12.78 -19.55
N VAL A 194 -0.12 -14.08 -19.70
CA VAL A 194 0.90 -15.07 -19.36
C VAL A 194 1.50 -15.66 -20.64
N GLU A 195 2.80 -15.60 -20.72
CA GLU A 195 3.58 -16.21 -21.79
C GLU A 195 4.32 -17.42 -21.24
N ASP A 196 4.13 -18.59 -21.87
CA ASP A 196 4.74 -19.84 -21.41
C ASP A 196 6.26 -19.68 -21.25
N LYS A 197 6.81 -20.13 -20.12
CA LYS A 197 8.23 -20.03 -19.73
C LYS A 197 8.80 -18.62 -19.52
N LEU A 198 8.08 -17.56 -19.88
CA LEU A 198 8.54 -16.18 -19.70
C LEU A 198 7.85 -15.47 -18.53
N GLY A 199 6.65 -15.91 -18.17
CA GLY A 199 5.89 -15.34 -17.04
C GLY A 199 4.84 -14.32 -17.52
N CYS A 200 4.60 -13.31 -16.68
CA CYS A 200 3.57 -12.29 -16.92
C CYS A 200 4.15 -11.12 -17.73
N ARG A 201 3.43 -10.69 -18.77
CA ARG A 201 3.78 -9.52 -19.60
C ARG A 201 3.54 -8.21 -18.86
#